data_6e5e18f9419da9682787a8dc47c0fc81
#
_entry.id   6e5e18f9419da9682787a8dc47c0fc81
#
_cell.length_a   1.000
_cell.length_b   1.000
_cell.length_c   1.000
_cell.angle_alpha   90.00
_cell.angle_beta   90.00
_cell.angle_gamma   90.00
#
_symmetry.space_group_name_H-M   'P 1'
#
loop_
_entity.id
_entity.type
_entity.pdbx_description
1 polymer ?
#
loop_
_entity_poly.entity_id
_entity_poly.type
_entity_poly.pdbx_seq_one_letter_code
_entity_poly.pdbx_strand_id
1 'polypeptide(L)'
;MAASRVRNERLAALMAEAKMTHGAVAMALSRLASENGSADLAPVSRQLVSYWVGGTKPSDKRIPPLLSELLSRKLGRTVTATDLGLPAGPASADSDLWRVDTLEALADLGRSDLSMDRRQAIGAMAYQVGALALPPTQWWTTAAATVRPATGRRVGQGDLAAVTDMIDLFSRIDQRRGGGHGRTAVVQYLNAEVEPLLHGRFATEELRRGMFAAAGELSYLAGWMAFDAAEHALAQRHFSIAVRLAAEADDAPLAGHVLRAMAHQANDLGHHRAAARVANASLDGARYRDASHRERSLLGVVHARTLASTGDTKGAARALARAEDDLSRADLDSGIEPQRVWFFGEASLAHETACTLRDSGDLDAAVREFRRSVRTRKAAAFPRTHAVTLGYLGVIEARQGGIEQACATWGRALDLMDGIRSGRTVRTAEQMVQALSPYRLRGISAVREVDARATAYLSNAS
;
A
#
# COMPACT_ATOMS: atom_id res chain seq x y z
N MET A 1 -21.05 15.11 -42.67
CA MET A 1 -19.96 16.04 -42.28
C MET A 1 -19.21 15.45 -41.11
N ALA A 2 -17.96 15.01 -41.28
CA ALA A 2 -17.14 14.55 -40.19
C ALA A 2 -16.79 15.75 -39.30
N ALA A 3 -17.18 15.71 -38.02
CA ALA A 3 -16.82 16.75 -37.06
C ALA A 3 -15.29 16.86 -37.04
N SER A 4 -14.77 18.07 -37.30
CA SER A 4 -13.34 18.38 -37.21
C SER A 4 -12.86 17.98 -35.80
N ARG A 5 -12.00 16.96 -35.72
CA ARG A 5 -11.41 16.51 -34.43
C ARG A 5 -10.44 17.58 -33.98
N VAL A 6 -10.75 18.22 -32.85
CA VAL A 6 -9.84 19.19 -32.23
C VAL A 6 -8.77 18.41 -31.47
N ARG A 7 -7.52 18.68 -31.80
CA ARG A 7 -6.37 18.07 -31.14
C ARG A 7 -6.40 18.28 -29.63
N ASN A 8 -6.05 17.25 -28.85
CA ASN A 8 -5.96 17.34 -27.39
C ASN A 8 -4.60 17.92 -26.98
N GLU A 9 -4.50 19.25 -26.99
CA GLU A 9 -3.27 19.98 -26.65
C GLU A 9 -2.84 19.76 -25.19
N ARG A 10 -3.79 19.51 -24.28
CA ARG A 10 -3.51 19.26 -22.86
C ARG A 10 -2.74 17.94 -22.70
N LEU A 11 -3.22 16.85 -23.29
CA LEU A 11 -2.52 15.57 -23.27
C LEU A 11 -1.15 15.67 -23.94
N ALA A 12 -1.07 16.36 -25.09
CA ALA A 12 0.18 16.56 -25.80
C ALA A 12 1.21 17.32 -24.94
N ALA A 13 0.80 18.39 -24.27
CA ALA A 13 1.66 19.19 -23.39
C ALA A 13 2.18 18.38 -22.19
N LEU A 14 1.31 17.62 -21.52
CA LEU A 14 1.70 16.78 -20.39
C LEU A 14 2.65 15.65 -20.78
N MET A 15 2.45 15.05 -21.95
CA MET A 15 3.38 14.03 -22.49
C MET A 15 4.74 14.64 -22.81
N ALA A 16 4.78 15.85 -23.35
CA ALA A 16 6.03 16.58 -23.64
C ALA A 16 6.76 16.94 -22.32
N GLU A 17 6.03 17.46 -21.32
CA GLU A 17 6.55 17.73 -19.97
C GLU A 17 7.15 16.46 -19.33
N ALA A 18 6.44 15.32 -19.47
CA ALA A 18 6.90 14.01 -18.99
C ALA A 18 8.03 13.40 -19.85
N LYS A 19 8.40 14.04 -20.95
CA LYS A 19 9.40 13.56 -21.95
C LYS A 19 9.04 12.15 -22.46
N MET A 20 7.75 11.88 -22.69
CA MET A 20 7.26 10.58 -23.15
C MET A 20 6.78 10.63 -24.60
N THR A 21 7.26 9.68 -25.40
CA THR A 21 6.73 9.42 -26.75
C THR A 21 5.42 8.62 -26.69
N HIS A 22 4.64 8.63 -27.78
CA HIS A 22 3.42 7.82 -27.87
C HIS A 22 3.67 6.33 -27.59
N GLY A 23 4.81 5.79 -28.07
CA GLY A 23 5.19 4.39 -27.80
C GLY A 23 5.54 4.15 -26.34
N ALA A 24 6.26 5.10 -25.71
CA ALA A 24 6.60 5.00 -24.29
C ALA A 24 5.35 5.07 -23.40
N VAL A 25 4.39 5.93 -23.71
CA VAL A 25 3.10 5.99 -23.03
C VAL A 25 2.32 4.67 -23.21
N ALA A 26 2.26 4.14 -24.42
CA ALA A 26 1.57 2.89 -24.69
C ALA A 26 2.12 1.71 -23.90
N MET A 27 3.44 1.52 -23.88
CA MET A 27 4.11 0.47 -23.09
C MET A 27 3.91 0.65 -21.59
N ALA A 28 4.09 1.88 -21.10
CA ALA A 28 3.94 2.17 -19.67
C ALA A 28 2.49 2.00 -19.20
N LEU A 29 1.53 2.36 -20.05
CA LEU A 29 0.10 2.21 -19.76
C LEU A 29 -0.32 0.73 -19.72
N SER A 30 0.16 -0.08 -20.68
CA SER A 30 -0.10 -1.54 -20.66
C SER A 30 0.47 -2.21 -19.41
N ARG A 31 1.69 -1.82 -19.01
CA ARG A 31 2.28 -2.31 -17.76
C ARG A 31 1.48 -1.87 -16.53
N LEU A 32 1.10 -0.58 -16.47
CA LEU A 32 0.30 -0.05 -15.38
C LEU A 32 -1.08 -0.73 -15.28
N ALA A 33 -1.70 -1.04 -16.43
CA ALA A 33 -2.94 -1.81 -16.47
C ALA A 33 -2.77 -3.21 -15.86
N SER A 34 -1.69 -3.91 -16.21
CA SER A 34 -1.36 -5.22 -15.62
C SER A 34 -1.08 -5.10 -14.12
N GLU A 35 -0.33 -4.10 -13.67
CA GLU A 35 -0.07 -3.81 -12.25
C GLU A 35 -1.37 -3.57 -11.44
N ASN A 36 -2.43 -3.09 -12.10
CA ASN A 36 -3.73 -2.82 -11.49
C ASN A 36 -4.76 -3.94 -11.76
N GLY A 37 -4.33 -5.15 -12.12
CA GLY A 37 -5.24 -6.27 -12.36
C GLY A 37 -6.12 -6.15 -13.60
N SER A 38 -5.85 -5.20 -14.48
CA SER A 38 -6.55 -4.96 -15.75
C SER A 38 -5.81 -5.58 -16.93
N ALA A 39 -5.30 -6.81 -16.78
CA ALA A 39 -4.60 -7.52 -17.85
C ALA A 39 -5.50 -7.82 -19.07
N ASP A 40 -6.82 -7.78 -18.87
CA ASP A 40 -7.84 -7.88 -19.92
C ASP A 40 -7.97 -6.58 -20.77
N LEU A 41 -7.36 -5.49 -20.32
CA LEU A 41 -7.30 -4.29 -21.14
C LEU A 41 -6.49 -4.60 -22.39
N ALA A 42 -7.13 -4.45 -23.56
CA ALA A 42 -6.45 -4.70 -24.83
C ALA A 42 -5.11 -3.94 -24.89
N PRO A 43 -4.04 -4.54 -25.44
CA PRO A 43 -2.74 -3.89 -25.48
C PRO A 43 -2.85 -2.50 -26.09
N VAL A 44 -2.47 -1.49 -25.32
CA VAL A 44 -2.49 -0.11 -25.81
C VAL A 44 -1.39 0.05 -26.84
N SER A 45 -1.76 0.36 -28.07
CA SER A 45 -0.80 0.60 -29.14
C SER A 45 -0.37 2.07 -29.21
N ARG A 46 0.81 2.32 -29.80
CA ARG A 46 1.28 3.66 -30.13
C ARG A 46 0.24 4.44 -30.95
N GLN A 47 -0.48 3.76 -31.83
CA GLN A 47 -1.49 4.36 -32.70
C GLN A 47 -2.70 4.85 -31.92
N LEU A 48 -3.16 4.10 -30.91
CA LEU A 48 -4.24 4.53 -30.02
C LEU A 48 -3.86 5.80 -29.26
N VAL A 49 -2.66 5.87 -28.70
CA VAL A 49 -2.17 7.09 -28.02
C VAL A 49 -2.13 8.27 -28.99
N SER A 50 -1.67 8.05 -30.24
CA SER A 50 -1.69 9.09 -31.28
C SER A 50 -3.11 9.58 -31.61
N TYR A 51 -4.10 8.69 -31.64
CA TYR A 51 -5.50 9.05 -31.83
C TYR A 51 -6.05 9.89 -30.66
N TRP A 52 -5.68 9.58 -29.41
CA TRP A 52 -6.10 10.36 -28.24
C TRP A 52 -5.51 11.77 -28.26
N VAL A 53 -4.24 11.91 -28.62
CA VAL A 53 -3.60 13.20 -28.85
C VAL A 53 -4.27 13.93 -30.02
N GLY A 54 -4.69 13.21 -31.05
CA GLY A 54 -5.45 13.76 -32.20
C GLY A 54 -6.90 14.14 -31.89
N GLY A 55 -7.35 14.03 -30.62
CA GLY A 55 -8.67 14.44 -30.16
C GLY A 55 -9.74 13.35 -30.12
N THR A 56 -9.37 12.08 -30.42
CA THR A 56 -10.26 10.93 -30.19
C THR A 56 -10.31 10.61 -28.71
N LYS A 57 -11.50 10.45 -28.13
CA LYS A 57 -11.62 10.03 -26.72
C LYS A 57 -11.38 8.53 -26.59
N PRO A 58 -10.70 8.07 -25.53
CA PRO A 58 -10.63 6.64 -25.20
C PRO A 58 -12.05 6.07 -25.07
N SER A 59 -12.29 4.90 -25.67
CA SER A 59 -13.56 4.17 -25.54
C SER A 59 -13.67 3.44 -24.22
N ASP A 60 -12.53 2.93 -23.71
CA ASP A 60 -12.49 2.27 -22.40
C ASP A 60 -12.36 3.30 -21.28
N LYS A 61 -13.32 3.27 -20.35
CA LYS A 61 -13.41 4.20 -19.22
C LYS A 61 -12.25 4.06 -18.21
N ARG A 62 -11.46 2.99 -18.29
CA ARG A 62 -10.27 2.76 -17.44
C ARG A 62 -9.06 3.56 -17.92
N ILE A 63 -9.02 3.93 -19.19
CA ILE A 63 -7.86 4.64 -19.80
C ILE A 63 -7.60 6.01 -19.16
N PRO A 64 -8.58 6.92 -19.00
CA PRO A 64 -8.33 8.22 -18.40
C PRO A 64 -7.72 8.16 -16.99
N PRO A 65 -8.22 7.33 -16.03
CA PRO A 65 -7.59 7.15 -14.72
C PRO A 65 -6.17 6.61 -14.82
N LEU A 66 -5.92 5.63 -15.67
CA LEU A 66 -4.59 5.04 -15.86
C LEU A 66 -3.59 6.05 -16.46
N LEU A 67 -4.03 6.89 -17.41
CA LEU A 67 -3.21 7.98 -17.96
C LEU A 67 -2.91 9.04 -16.89
N SER A 68 -3.90 9.40 -16.08
CA SER A 68 -3.73 10.32 -14.95
C SER A 68 -2.67 9.78 -13.97
N GLU A 69 -2.77 8.52 -13.60
CA GLU A 69 -1.83 7.86 -12.71
C GLU A 69 -0.43 7.79 -13.31
N LEU A 70 -0.30 7.36 -14.57
CA LEU A 70 0.98 7.28 -15.26
C LEU A 70 1.70 8.63 -15.30
N LEU A 71 0.99 9.69 -15.69
CA LEU A 71 1.58 11.02 -15.83
C LEU A 71 1.82 11.66 -14.45
N SER A 72 0.99 11.37 -13.46
CA SER A 72 1.24 11.80 -12.07
C SER A 72 2.54 11.21 -11.51
N ARG A 73 2.81 9.92 -11.73
CA ARG A 73 4.07 9.27 -11.34
C ARG A 73 5.27 9.92 -12.04
N LYS A 74 5.15 10.14 -13.35
CA LYS A 74 6.25 10.70 -14.17
C LYS A 74 6.57 12.14 -13.84
N LEU A 75 5.55 12.95 -13.56
CA LEU A 75 5.71 14.39 -13.29
C LEU A 75 5.91 14.69 -11.80
N GLY A 76 5.71 13.71 -10.91
CA GLY A 76 5.83 13.89 -9.46
C GLY A 76 4.80 14.88 -8.89
N ARG A 77 3.67 15.09 -9.60
CA ARG A 77 2.54 15.93 -9.19
C ARG A 77 1.23 15.28 -9.61
N THR A 78 0.14 15.65 -8.96
CA THR A 78 -1.20 15.18 -9.35
C THR A 78 -1.56 15.68 -10.73
N VAL A 79 -1.96 14.75 -11.62
CA VAL A 79 -2.55 15.01 -12.93
C VAL A 79 -3.92 14.36 -12.93
N THR A 80 -4.96 15.14 -13.19
CA THR A 80 -6.35 14.68 -13.21
C THR A 80 -6.81 14.38 -14.65
N ALA A 81 -7.93 13.67 -14.83
CA ALA A 81 -8.54 13.47 -16.14
C ALA A 81 -8.89 14.81 -16.81
N THR A 82 -9.27 15.81 -16.00
CA THR A 82 -9.54 17.18 -16.50
C THR A 82 -8.28 17.85 -17.05
N ASP A 83 -7.13 17.67 -16.37
CA ASP A 83 -5.84 18.18 -16.85
C ASP A 83 -5.44 17.51 -18.17
N LEU A 84 -5.83 16.26 -18.38
CA LEU A 84 -5.65 15.52 -19.63
C LEU A 84 -6.58 15.96 -20.76
N GLY A 85 -7.57 16.81 -20.49
CA GLY A 85 -8.63 17.14 -21.45
C GLY A 85 -9.54 15.95 -21.76
N LEU A 86 -9.65 14.99 -20.84
CA LEU A 86 -10.48 13.79 -20.95
C LEU A 86 -11.68 13.88 -20.00
N PRO A 87 -12.79 13.17 -20.29
CA PRO A 87 -13.91 13.12 -19.37
C PRO A 87 -13.44 12.58 -18.01
N ALA A 88 -13.88 13.21 -16.94
CA ALA A 88 -13.71 12.66 -15.61
C ALA A 88 -14.47 11.32 -15.57
N GLY A 89 -13.77 10.25 -15.19
CA GLY A 89 -14.39 8.96 -14.96
C GLY A 89 -15.27 9.01 -13.71
N PRO A 90 -16.02 7.93 -13.38
CA PRO A 90 -16.86 7.86 -12.17
C PRO A 90 -16.07 8.08 -10.87
N ALA A 91 -14.74 8.09 -10.91
CA ALA A 91 -13.84 8.36 -9.79
C ALA A 91 -13.67 9.84 -9.40
N SER A 92 -14.34 10.79 -10.08
CA SER A 92 -14.36 12.19 -9.62
C SER A 92 -15.17 12.39 -8.33
N ALA A 93 -15.88 11.37 -7.84
CA ALA A 93 -16.51 11.34 -6.52
C ALA A 93 -15.50 11.28 -5.36
N ASP A 94 -14.23 10.96 -5.62
CA ASP A 94 -13.19 10.85 -4.58
C ASP A 94 -12.79 12.22 -3.97
N SER A 95 -13.17 13.36 -4.57
CA SER A 95 -13.06 14.68 -3.94
C SER A 95 -14.00 14.87 -2.74
N ASP A 96 -15.01 14.02 -2.59
CA ASP A 96 -15.98 14.02 -1.50
C ASP A 96 -15.75 12.92 -0.44
N LEU A 97 -14.63 12.18 -0.52
CA LEU A 97 -14.32 11.08 0.43
C LEU A 97 -14.50 11.47 1.89
N TRP A 98 -14.23 12.72 2.24
CA TRP A 98 -14.33 13.22 3.61
C TRP A 98 -15.71 13.78 3.98
N ARG A 99 -16.68 13.79 3.05
CA ARG A 99 -18.04 14.33 3.25
C ARG A 99 -19.13 13.26 3.34
N VAL A 100 -18.92 12.10 2.69
CA VAL A 100 -19.85 10.98 2.75
C VAL A 100 -19.92 10.41 4.16
N ASP A 101 -21.04 9.87 4.62
CA ASP A 101 -21.14 9.20 5.91
C ASP A 101 -20.19 7.99 5.98
N THR A 102 -19.51 7.81 7.13
CA THR A 102 -18.49 6.76 7.29
C THR A 102 -19.08 5.37 7.19
N LEU A 103 -20.24 5.11 7.83
CA LEU A 103 -20.85 3.78 7.85
C LEU A 103 -21.49 3.45 6.50
N GLU A 104 -22.08 4.44 5.83
CA GLU A 104 -22.56 4.27 4.46
C GLU A 104 -21.42 3.90 3.51
N ALA A 105 -20.30 4.62 3.58
CA ALA A 105 -19.12 4.34 2.77
C ALA A 105 -18.50 2.97 3.09
N LEU A 106 -18.49 2.55 4.36
CA LEU A 106 -18.03 1.23 4.80
C LEU A 106 -18.89 0.13 4.19
N ALA A 107 -20.23 0.24 4.33
CA ALA A 107 -21.19 -0.73 3.80
C ALA A 107 -21.12 -0.82 2.27
N ASP A 108 -20.97 0.31 1.57
CA ASP A 108 -20.82 0.36 0.10
C ASP A 108 -19.53 -0.30 -0.37
N LEU A 109 -18.40 -0.01 0.29
CA LEU A 109 -17.13 -0.62 -0.05
C LEU A 109 -17.18 -2.13 0.17
N GLY A 110 -17.74 -2.58 1.28
CA GLY A 110 -17.84 -3.99 1.58
C GLY A 110 -18.71 -4.76 0.59
N ARG A 111 -19.89 -4.24 0.25
CA ARG A 111 -20.73 -4.83 -0.82
C ARG A 111 -19.99 -4.88 -2.16
N SER A 112 -19.19 -3.86 -2.45
CA SER A 112 -18.46 -3.78 -3.69
C SER A 112 -17.26 -4.75 -3.73
N ASP A 113 -16.55 -4.91 -2.62
CA ASP A 113 -15.40 -5.81 -2.52
C ASP A 113 -15.82 -7.30 -2.53
N LEU A 114 -16.96 -7.64 -1.96
CA LEU A 114 -17.48 -9.01 -1.95
C LEU A 114 -18.15 -9.43 -3.28
N SER A 115 -18.59 -8.46 -4.09
CA SER A 115 -19.14 -8.74 -5.42
C SER A 115 -18.00 -8.91 -6.44
N MET A 116 -17.92 -10.07 -7.09
CA MET A 116 -16.88 -10.37 -8.09
C MET A 116 -16.84 -9.31 -9.21
N ASP A 117 -17.99 -8.95 -9.78
CA ASP A 117 -18.09 -7.98 -10.87
C ASP A 117 -17.70 -6.57 -10.43
N ARG A 118 -18.16 -6.15 -9.23
CA ARG A 118 -17.83 -4.82 -8.69
C ARG A 118 -16.40 -4.74 -8.21
N ARG A 119 -15.84 -5.81 -7.65
CA ARG A 119 -14.44 -5.91 -7.26
C ARG A 119 -13.53 -5.79 -8.48
N GLN A 120 -13.85 -6.48 -9.57
CA GLN A 120 -13.13 -6.33 -10.84
C GLN A 120 -13.20 -4.90 -11.36
N ALA A 121 -14.36 -4.25 -11.26
CA ALA A 121 -14.53 -2.85 -11.64
C ALA A 121 -13.68 -1.90 -10.77
N ILE A 122 -13.60 -2.14 -9.45
CA ILE A 122 -12.74 -1.36 -8.54
C ILE A 122 -11.26 -1.69 -8.76
N GLY A 123 -10.91 -2.95 -8.91
CA GLY A 123 -9.53 -3.39 -9.20
C GLY A 123 -9.02 -2.86 -10.54
N ALA A 124 -9.93 -2.66 -11.51
CA ALA A 124 -9.64 -2.00 -12.78
C ALA A 124 -9.46 -0.47 -12.68
N MET A 125 -9.81 0.14 -11.53
CA MET A 125 -9.55 1.57 -11.29
C MET A 125 -8.10 1.77 -10.89
N ALA A 126 -7.47 2.80 -11.46
CA ALA A 126 -6.12 3.17 -11.07
C ALA A 126 -6.13 3.78 -9.66
N TYR A 127 -5.04 3.56 -8.93
CA TYR A 127 -4.74 4.32 -7.72
C TYR A 127 -4.80 5.82 -8.01
N GLN A 128 -5.38 6.60 -7.10
CA GLN A 128 -5.59 8.03 -7.27
C GLN A 128 -4.73 8.83 -6.28
N VAL A 129 -3.63 9.41 -6.75
CA VAL A 129 -2.79 10.25 -5.90
C VAL A 129 -3.54 11.48 -5.36
N GLY A 130 -4.57 11.96 -6.08
CA GLY A 130 -5.45 13.04 -5.63
C GLY A 130 -6.24 12.70 -4.37
N ALA A 131 -6.62 11.44 -4.19
CA ALA A 131 -7.33 10.95 -3.01
C ALA A 131 -6.45 10.86 -1.73
N LEU A 132 -5.16 11.20 -1.83
CA LEU A 132 -4.28 11.44 -0.68
C LEU A 132 -4.38 12.86 -0.11
N ALA A 133 -5.29 13.68 -0.62
CA ALA A 133 -5.59 14.98 -0.01
C ALA A 133 -6.18 14.74 1.39
N LEU A 134 -5.51 15.26 2.40
CA LEU A 134 -5.96 15.11 3.78
C LEU A 134 -7.09 16.08 4.09
N PRO A 135 -8.03 15.71 4.98
CA PRO A 135 -9.07 16.60 5.41
C PRO A 135 -8.49 17.78 6.24
N PRO A 136 -9.17 18.93 6.26
CA PRO A 136 -8.75 20.06 7.07
C PRO A 136 -8.81 19.71 8.57
N THR A 137 -8.03 20.42 9.40
CA THR A 137 -7.93 20.16 10.86
C THR A 137 -9.30 20.09 11.55
N GLN A 138 -10.22 20.98 11.17
CA GLN A 138 -11.58 21.01 11.75
C GLN A 138 -12.36 19.71 11.49
N TRP A 139 -12.09 19.01 10.41
CA TRP A 139 -12.77 17.75 10.09
C TRP A 139 -12.53 16.68 11.16
N TRP A 140 -11.32 16.59 11.72
CA TRP A 140 -10.98 15.61 12.76
C TRP A 140 -11.80 15.79 14.03
N THR A 141 -11.96 17.04 14.48
CA THR A 141 -12.76 17.36 15.67
C THR A 141 -14.25 17.13 15.42
N THR A 142 -14.73 17.41 14.21
CA THR A 142 -16.12 17.15 13.83
C THR A 142 -16.40 15.65 13.76
N ALA A 143 -15.49 14.86 13.20
CA ALA A 143 -15.63 13.40 13.14
C ALA A 143 -15.68 12.78 14.54
N ALA A 144 -14.78 13.18 15.45
CA ALA A 144 -14.76 12.71 16.83
C ALA A 144 -16.05 13.06 17.60
N ALA A 145 -16.68 14.19 17.27
CA ALA A 145 -17.94 14.64 17.88
C ALA A 145 -19.20 14.07 17.20
N THR A 146 -19.07 13.17 16.23
CA THR A 146 -20.21 12.58 15.50
C THR A 146 -21.09 11.77 16.45
N VAL A 147 -22.35 12.20 16.59
CA VAL A 147 -23.39 11.45 17.33
C VAL A 147 -24.29 10.72 16.33
N ARG A 148 -24.42 9.42 16.52
CA ARG A 148 -25.23 8.57 15.64
C ARG A 148 -26.48 8.07 16.36
N PRO A 149 -27.65 8.03 15.70
CA PRO A 149 -28.83 7.41 16.26
C PRO A 149 -28.59 5.90 16.41
N ALA A 150 -28.85 5.38 17.59
CA ALA A 150 -28.72 3.95 17.86
C ALA A 150 -29.97 3.21 17.36
N THR A 151 -29.83 2.46 16.29
CA THR A 151 -30.89 1.67 15.65
C THR A 151 -30.75 0.17 15.88
N GLY A 152 -29.55 -0.28 16.29
CA GLY A 152 -29.22 -1.69 16.47
C GLY A 152 -29.41 -2.24 17.88
N ARG A 153 -28.93 -3.48 18.08
CA ARG A 153 -28.93 -4.15 19.38
C ARG A 153 -28.00 -3.49 20.40
N ARG A 154 -28.12 -3.89 21.66
CA ARG A 154 -27.15 -3.50 22.69
C ARG A 154 -25.81 -4.17 22.42
N VAL A 155 -24.75 -3.37 22.48
CA VAL A 155 -23.34 -3.80 22.31
C VAL A 155 -22.65 -3.76 23.68
N GLY A 156 -21.93 -4.84 24.02
CA GLY A 156 -21.25 -4.99 25.29
C GLY A 156 -19.73 -5.25 25.11
N GLN A 157 -19.02 -5.34 26.24
CA GLN A 157 -17.57 -5.63 26.25
C GLN A 157 -17.24 -6.98 25.59
N GLY A 158 -18.12 -7.99 25.71
CA GLY A 158 -17.95 -9.27 25.06
C GLY A 158 -17.92 -9.20 23.54
N ASP A 159 -18.74 -8.29 22.96
CA ASP A 159 -18.72 -8.06 21.51
C ASP A 159 -17.39 -7.44 21.07
N LEU A 160 -16.90 -6.45 21.81
CA LEU A 160 -15.60 -5.82 21.51
C LEU A 160 -14.45 -6.82 21.64
N ALA A 161 -14.44 -7.63 22.69
CA ALA A 161 -13.43 -8.67 22.89
C ALA A 161 -13.40 -9.67 21.72
N ALA A 162 -14.59 -10.16 21.32
CA ALA A 162 -14.70 -11.07 20.17
C ALA A 162 -14.15 -10.46 18.87
N VAL A 163 -14.43 -9.17 18.61
CA VAL A 163 -13.90 -8.48 17.43
C VAL A 163 -12.37 -8.35 17.52
N THR A 164 -11.83 -8.03 18.69
CA THR A 164 -10.39 -7.91 18.93
C THR A 164 -9.67 -9.25 18.72
N ASP A 165 -10.22 -10.36 19.21
CA ASP A 165 -9.68 -11.71 18.99
C ASP A 165 -9.61 -12.07 17.51
N MET A 166 -10.64 -11.68 16.74
CA MET A 166 -10.66 -11.91 15.30
C MET A 166 -9.63 -11.04 14.54
N ILE A 167 -9.41 -9.80 14.96
CA ILE A 167 -8.35 -8.95 14.41
C ILE A 167 -6.99 -9.63 14.59
N ASP A 168 -6.69 -10.13 15.77
CA ASP A 168 -5.45 -10.84 16.07
C ASP A 168 -5.27 -12.08 15.20
N LEU A 169 -6.31 -12.88 15.05
CA LEU A 169 -6.30 -14.08 14.20
C LEU A 169 -5.99 -13.72 12.75
N PHE A 170 -6.72 -12.77 12.18
CA PHE A 170 -6.55 -12.35 10.79
C PHE A 170 -5.17 -11.73 10.55
N SER A 171 -4.67 -10.91 11.47
CA SER A 171 -3.34 -10.32 11.40
C SER A 171 -2.23 -11.38 11.36
N ARG A 172 -2.35 -12.44 12.18
CA ARG A 172 -1.39 -13.55 12.19
C ARG A 172 -1.45 -14.38 10.90
N ILE A 173 -2.64 -14.59 10.34
CA ILE A 173 -2.82 -15.27 9.05
C ILE A 173 -2.17 -14.46 7.94
N ASP A 174 -2.40 -13.13 7.89
CA ASP A 174 -1.78 -12.24 6.91
C ASP A 174 -0.25 -12.33 6.94
N GLN A 175 0.36 -12.25 8.12
CA GLN A 175 1.82 -12.32 8.25
C GLN A 175 2.40 -13.64 7.76
N ARG A 176 1.67 -14.75 7.89
CA ARG A 176 2.14 -16.09 7.48
C ARG A 176 1.84 -16.41 6.03
N ARG A 177 0.65 -16.06 5.52
CA ARG A 177 0.13 -16.53 4.24
C ARG A 177 0.07 -15.46 3.15
N GLY A 178 0.22 -14.18 3.53
CA GLY A 178 0.06 -13.05 2.63
C GLY A 178 -1.38 -12.58 2.45
N GLY A 179 -1.54 -11.36 1.94
CA GLY A 179 -2.82 -10.67 1.83
C GLY A 179 -3.85 -11.35 0.94
N GLY A 180 -3.39 -12.07 -0.11
CA GLY A 180 -4.29 -12.79 -1.02
C GLY A 180 -4.99 -14.01 -0.41
N HIS A 181 -4.61 -14.46 0.80
CA HIS A 181 -5.18 -15.66 1.41
C HIS A 181 -6.44 -15.40 2.24
N GLY A 182 -6.49 -14.32 3.00
CA GLY A 182 -7.53 -14.10 4.03
C GLY A 182 -8.42 -12.89 3.84
N ARG A 183 -8.16 -12.01 2.88
CA ARG A 183 -8.82 -10.71 2.74
C ARG A 183 -10.35 -10.82 2.62
N THR A 184 -10.86 -11.72 1.80
CA THR A 184 -12.31 -11.91 1.64
C THR A 184 -13.00 -12.24 2.97
N ALA A 185 -12.37 -13.06 3.82
CA ALA A 185 -12.90 -13.39 5.14
C ALA A 185 -12.89 -12.17 6.08
N VAL A 186 -11.83 -11.34 6.05
CA VAL A 186 -11.77 -10.07 6.81
C VAL A 186 -12.90 -9.14 6.39
N VAL A 187 -13.08 -8.93 5.09
CA VAL A 187 -14.13 -8.04 4.55
C VAL A 187 -15.51 -8.56 4.86
N GLN A 188 -15.73 -9.87 4.74
CA GLN A 188 -17.01 -10.50 5.09
C GLN A 188 -17.31 -10.32 6.58
N TYR A 189 -16.34 -10.57 7.45
CA TYR A 189 -16.51 -10.39 8.90
C TYR A 189 -16.78 -8.92 9.25
N LEU A 190 -16.03 -7.99 8.67
CA LEU A 190 -16.23 -6.55 8.87
C LEU A 190 -17.67 -6.13 8.49
N ASN A 191 -18.20 -6.61 7.36
CA ASN A 191 -19.52 -6.22 6.89
C ASN A 191 -20.68 -6.97 7.56
N ALA A 192 -20.55 -8.28 7.79
CA ALA A 192 -21.64 -9.08 8.28
C ALA A 192 -21.79 -9.01 9.82
N GLU A 193 -20.66 -8.90 10.51
CA GLU A 193 -20.63 -8.99 11.98
C GLU A 193 -20.35 -7.64 12.65
N VAL A 194 -19.38 -6.86 12.14
CA VAL A 194 -18.91 -5.65 12.82
C VAL A 194 -19.69 -4.40 12.43
N GLU A 195 -19.97 -4.19 11.15
CA GLU A 195 -20.74 -3.04 10.68
C GLU A 195 -22.10 -2.89 11.39
N PRO A 196 -22.91 -3.95 11.59
CA PRO A 196 -24.17 -3.84 12.35
C PRO A 196 -23.96 -3.42 13.81
N LEU A 197 -22.81 -3.75 14.43
CA LEU A 197 -22.50 -3.33 15.79
C LEU A 197 -22.28 -1.82 15.90
N LEU A 198 -21.74 -1.18 14.83
CA LEU A 198 -21.51 0.27 14.80
C LEU A 198 -22.80 1.08 14.86
N HIS A 199 -23.94 0.50 14.50
CA HIS A 199 -25.27 1.06 14.66
C HIS A 199 -25.92 0.71 16.01
N GLY A 200 -25.23 -0.01 16.88
CA GLY A 200 -25.73 -0.51 18.15
C GLY A 200 -25.89 0.54 19.24
N ARG A 201 -26.51 0.11 20.36
CA ARG A 201 -26.62 0.90 21.59
C ARG A 201 -25.46 0.57 22.52
N PHE A 202 -24.53 1.49 22.69
CA PHE A 202 -23.36 1.33 23.55
C PHE A 202 -23.70 1.76 24.99
N ALA A 203 -23.18 1.02 25.98
CA ALA A 203 -23.36 1.34 27.38
C ALA A 203 -22.52 2.56 27.82
N THR A 204 -21.35 2.75 27.20
CA THR A 204 -20.42 3.85 27.47
C THR A 204 -19.83 4.37 26.19
N GLU A 205 -19.36 5.61 26.22
CA GLU A 205 -18.63 6.21 25.07
C GLU A 205 -17.30 5.52 24.79
N GLU A 206 -16.60 5.02 25.81
CA GLU A 206 -15.37 4.24 25.66
C GLU A 206 -15.62 2.96 24.86
N LEU A 207 -16.72 2.24 25.14
CA LEU A 207 -17.09 1.06 24.39
C LEU A 207 -17.41 1.38 22.92
N ARG A 208 -18.09 2.52 22.68
CA ARG A 208 -18.36 3.00 21.31
C ARG A 208 -17.03 3.28 20.59
N ARG A 209 -16.15 4.07 21.19
CA ARG A 209 -14.83 4.39 20.63
C ARG A 209 -14.01 3.13 20.37
N GLY A 210 -14.00 2.19 21.31
CA GLY A 210 -13.30 0.91 21.15
C GLY A 210 -13.82 0.11 19.95
N MET A 211 -15.14 0.04 19.75
CA MET A 211 -15.72 -0.67 18.61
C MET A 211 -15.42 0.01 17.27
N PHE A 212 -15.48 1.35 17.21
CA PHE A 212 -15.08 2.10 16.02
C PHE A 212 -13.59 1.96 15.70
N ALA A 213 -12.73 1.95 16.73
CA ALA A 213 -11.30 1.68 16.57
C ALA A 213 -11.06 0.26 16.01
N ALA A 214 -11.72 -0.75 16.57
CA ALA A 214 -11.63 -2.14 16.10
C ALA A 214 -12.12 -2.29 14.64
N ALA A 215 -13.20 -1.64 14.26
CA ALA A 215 -13.64 -1.58 12.85
C ALA A 215 -12.60 -0.88 11.96
N GLY A 216 -11.95 0.18 12.47
CA GLY A 216 -10.83 0.87 11.81
C GLY A 216 -9.63 -0.04 11.60
N GLU A 217 -9.27 -0.84 12.58
CA GLU A 217 -8.18 -1.83 12.46
C GLU A 217 -8.51 -2.94 11.46
N LEU A 218 -9.75 -3.44 11.40
CA LEU A 218 -10.18 -4.42 10.39
C LEU A 218 -10.15 -3.82 8.97
N SER A 219 -10.65 -2.59 8.82
CA SER A 219 -10.60 -1.90 7.53
C SER A 219 -9.15 -1.64 7.10
N TYR A 220 -8.28 -1.24 8.03
CA TYR A 220 -6.83 -1.13 7.79
C TYR A 220 -6.24 -2.47 7.33
N LEU A 221 -6.57 -3.57 8.01
CA LEU A 221 -6.06 -4.90 7.68
C LEU A 221 -6.52 -5.36 6.28
N ALA A 222 -7.80 -5.14 5.93
CA ALA A 222 -8.33 -5.38 4.59
C ALA A 222 -7.57 -4.56 3.53
N GLY A 223 -7.31 -3.28 3.83
CA GLY A 223 -6.51 -2.39 2.98
C GLY A 223 -5.06 -2.85 2.82
N TRP A 224 -4.43 -3.30 3.91
CA TRP A 224 -3.08 -3.84 3.88
C TRP A 224 -2.98 -5.12 3.06
N MET A 225 -3.94 -6.03 3.22
CA MET A 225 -4.04 -7.26 2.43
C MET A 225 -4.26 -6.97 0.94
N ALA A 226 -5.11 -5.99 0.61
CA ALA A 226 -5.30 -5.54 -0.77
C ALA A 226 -4.02 -4.92 -1.35
N PHE A 227 -3.29 -4.11 -0.56
CA PHE A 227 -1.99 -3.56 -0.95
C PHE A 227 -0.96 -4.67 -1.19
N ASP A 228 -0.88 -5.66 -0.30
CA ASP A 228 0.00 -6.81 -0.46
C ASP A 228 -0.34 -7.64 -1.71
N ALA A 229 -1.62 -7.71 -2.09
CA ALA A 229 -2.09 -8.36 -3.31
C ALA A 229 -1.96 -7.49 -4.59
N ALA A 230 -1.36 -6.28 -4.49
CA ALA A 230 -1.25 -5.29 -5.56
C ALA A 230 -2.59 -4.69 -6.03
N GLU A 231 -3.68 -4.85 -5.27
CA GLU A 231 -4.98 -4.23 -5.53
C GLU A 231 -5.02 -2.79 -4.97
N HIS A 232 -4.22 -1.90 -5.57
CA HIS A 232 -3.87 -0.60 -4.97
C HIS A 232 -5.04 0.36 -4.80
N ALA A 233 -5.99 0.41 -5.74
CA ALA A 233 -7.18 1.26 -5.64
C ALA A 233 -8.09 0.82 -4.50
N LEU A 234 -8.25 -0.50 -4.34
CA LEU A 234 -9.05 -1.10 -3.27
C LEU A 234 -8.41 -0.87 -1.90
N ALA A 235 -7.07 -1.05 -1.81
CA ALA A 235 -6.30 -0.75 -0.61
C ALA A 235 -6.50 0.71 -0.15
N GLN A 236 -6.42 1.65 -1.08
CA GLN A 236 -6.61 3.07 -0.82
C GLN A 236 -7.98 3.38 -0.22
N ARG A 237 -9.05 2.74 -0.73
CA ARG A 237 -10.41 2.93 -0.21
C ARG A 237 -10.57 2.39 1.19
N HIS A 238 -10.08 1.19 1.47
CA HIS A 238 -10.08 0.62 2.81
C HIS A 238 -9.29 1.50 3.81
N PHE A 239 -8.10 1.99 3.42
CA PHE A 239 -7.33 2.91 4.25
C PHE A 239 -8.08 4.23 4.51
N SER A 240 -8.75 4.80 3.51
CA SER A 240 -9.53 6.02 3.70
C SER A 240 -10.68 5.83 4.69
N ILE A 241 -11.37 4.70 4.64
CA ILE A 241 -12.41 4.35 5.63
C ILE A 241 -11.80 4.10 7.00
N ALA A 242 -10.65 3.43 7.09
CA ALA A 242 -9.96 3.19 8.35
C ALA A 242 -9.56 4.51 9.05
N VAL A 243 -9.09 5.53 8.29
CA VAL A 243 -8.81 6.88 8.83
C VAL A 243 -10.08 7.51 9.40
N ARG A 244 -11.22 7.36 8.72
CA ARG A 244 -12.50 7.94 9.16
C ARG A 244 -13.01 7.27 10.42
N LEU A 245 -12.95 5.93 10.49
CA LEU A 245 -13.32 5.17 11.68
C LEU A 245 -12.42 5.52 12.88
N ALA A 246 -11.11 5.66 12.66
CA ALA A 246 -10.17 6.11 13.67
C ALA A 246 -10.49 7.54 14.18
N ALA A 247 -10.91 8.44 13.29
CA ALA A 247 -11.32 9.80 13.68
C ALA A 247 -12.62 9.79 14.50
N GLU A 248 -13.63 8.98 14.14
CA GLU A 248 -14.87 8.82 14.92
C GLU A 248 -14.64 8.10 16.26
N ALA A 249 -13.60 7.24 16.33
CA ALA A 249 -13.15 6.63 17.58
C ALA A 249 -12.38 7.60 18.49
N ASP A 250 -12.01 8.79 17.98
CA ASP A 250 -11.07 9.71 18.65
C ASP A 250 -9.70 9.03 18.97
N ASP A 251 -9.29 8.06 18.10
CA ASP A 251 -8.01 7.34 18.21
C ASP A 251 -7.00 7.95 17.22
N ALA A 252 -6.33 9.02 17.66
CA ALA A 252 -5.33 9.70 16.86
C ALA A 252 -4.12 8.81 16.50
N PRO A 253 -3.58 7.94 17.39
CA PRO A 253 -2.53 6.97 17.07
C PRO A 253 -2.95 6.00 15.94
N LEU A 254 -4.15 5.45 15.97
CA LEU A 254 -4.66 4.59 14.91
C LEU A 254 -4.73 5.35 13.57
N ALA A 255 -5.23 6.59 13.58
CA ALA A 255 -5.22 7.43 12.38
C ALA A 255 -3.79 7.63 11.84
N GLY A 256 -2.80 7.88 12.71
CA GLY A 256 -1.38 7.95 12.36
C GLY A 256 -0.87 6.65 11.73
N HIS A 257 -1.22 5.50 12.32
CA HIS A 257 -0.87 4.17 11.81
C HIS A 257 -1.42 3.93 10.40
N VAL A 258 -2.67 4.30 10.13
CA VAL A 258 -3.26 4.15 8.78
C VAL A 258 -2.63 5.12 7.77
N LEU A 259 -2.44 6.39 8.15
CA LEU A 259 -1.76 7.36 7.28
C LEU A 259 -0.34 6.91 6.91
N ARG A 260 0.40 6.30 7.84
CA ARG A 260 1.69 5.68 7.56
C ARG A 260 1.58 4.60 6.47
N ALA A 261 0.54 3.76 6.50
CA ALA A 261 0.34 2.73 5.47
C ALA A 261 0.00 3.35 4.11
N MET A 262 -0.82 4.40 4.07
CA MET A 262 -1.09 5.16 2.84
C MET A 262 0.19 5.80 2.28
N ALA A 263 1.06 6.34 3.15
CA ALA A 263 2.36 6.89 2.76
C ALA A 263 3.29 5.80 2.19
N HIS A 264 3.33 4.63 2.82
CA HIS A 264 4.10 3.48 2.34
C HIS A 264 3.62 3.06 0.95
N GLN A 265 2.31 2.88 0.75
CA GLN A 265 1.72 2.55 -0.55
C GLN A 265 2.08 3.61 -1.61
N ALA A 266 1.89 4.89 -1.31
CA ALA A 266 2.21 5.97 -2.24
C ALA A 266 3.69 5.99 -2.63
N ASN A 267 4.58 5.73 -1.67
CA ASN A 267 6.02 5.67 -1.91
C ASN A 267 6.41 4.50 -2.81
N ASP A 268 5.85 3.32 -2.57
CA ASP A 268 6.08 2.12 -3.40
C ASP A 268 5.55 2.30 -4.84
N LEU A 269 4.51 3.12 -5.02
CA LEU A 269 3.95 3.47 -6.32
C LEU A 269 4.69 4.63 -7.02
N GLY A 270 5.73 5.21 -6.40
CA GLY A 270 6.55 6.28 -6.98
C GLY A 270 5.98 7.69 -6.76
N HIS A 271 4.95 7.86 -5.95
CA HIS A 271 4.40 9.18 -5.58
C HIS A 271 5.13 9.81 -4.38
N HIS A 272 6.46 9.89 -4.46
CA HIS A 272 7.35 10.21 -3.32
C HIS A 272 6.98 11.51 -2.60
N ARG A 273 6.64 12.60 -3.33
CA ARG A 273 6.24 13.89 -2.72
C ARG A 273 4.90 13.79 -1.96
N ALA A 274 3.92 13.06 -2.52
CA ALA A 274 2.65 12.82 -1.86
C ALA A 274 2.84 11.91 -0.64
N ALA A 275 3.64 10.86 -0.78
CA ALA A 275 4.01 9.96 0.31
C ALA A 275 4.64 10.72 1.48
N ALA A 276 5.60 11.62 1.23
CA ALA A 276 6.24 12.43 2.26
C ALA A 276 5.24 13.33 3.00
N ARG A 277 4.27 13.95 2.27
CA ARG A 277 3.21 14.75 2.91
C ARG A 277 2.33 13.91 3.84
N VAL A 278 1.92 12.71 3.40
CA VAL A 278 1.07 11.83 4.21
C VAL A 278 1.86 11.25 5.39
N ALA A 279 3.13 10.90 5.20
CA ALA A 279 4.02 10.46 6.28
C ALA A 279 4.23 11.56 7.33
N ASN A 280 4.45 12.81 6.92
CA ASN A 280 4.50 13.94 7.85
C ASN A 280 3.20 14.07 8.65
N ALA A 281 2.04 13.95 7.98
CA ALA A 281 0.75 14.00 8.66
C ALA A 281 0.55 12.85 9.65
N SER A 282 1.14 11.66 9.42
CA SER A 282 1.10 10.56 10.39
C SER A 282 1.84 10.88 11.69
N LEU A 283 2.79 11.82 11.65
CA LEU A 283 3.59 12.26 12.79
C LEU A 283 3.04 13.53 13.46
N ASP A 284 1.95 14.12 12.95
CA ASP A 284 1.47 15.41 13.39
C ASP A 284 0.62 15.32 14.67
N GLY A 285 0.94 16.18 15.65
CA GLY A 285 0.16 16.38 16.86
C GLY A 285 -0.05 15.11 17.70
N ALA A 286 -1.30 14.80 18.02
CA ALA A 286 -1.71 13.68 18.84
C ALA A 286 -1.38 12.32 18.23
N ARG A 287 -1.30 12.21 16.90
CA ARG A 287 -1.00 10.97 16.20
C ARG A 287 0.36 10.37 16.56
N TYR A 288 1.34 11.22 16.84
CA TYR A 288 2.66 10.79 17.31
C TYR A 288 2.79 10.94 18.83
N ARG A 289 2.30 12.03 19.42
CA ARG A 289 2.46 12.30 20.85
C ARG A 289 1.82 11.23 21.72
N ASP A 290 0.62 10.75 21.32
CA ASP A 290 -0.18 9.80 22.11
C ASP A 290 0.03 8.35 21.66
N ALA A 291 0.83 8.13 20.59
CA ALA A 291 1.23 6.82 20.13
C ALA A 291 2.23 6.17 21.11
N SER A 292 2.23 4.83 21.19
CA SER A 292 3.22 4.07 21.92
C SER A 292 4.62 4.21 21.29
N HIS A 293 5.66 3.89 22.03
CA HIS A 293 7.02 3.96 21.51
C HIS A 293 7.23 3.07 20.28
N ARG A 294 6.65 1.88 20.29
CA ARG A 294 6.69 0.94 19.16
C ARG A 294 6.00 1.52 17.92
N GLU A 295 4.82 2.16 18.10
CA GLU A 295 4.12 2.84 17.01
C GLU A 295 4.91 4.04 16.49
N ARG A 296 5.46 4.88 17.37
CA ARG A 296 6.30 6.02 16.97
C ARG A 296 7.46 5.57 16.10
N SER A 297 8.14 4.49 16.48
CA SER A 297 9.22 3.91 15.68
C SER A 297 8.73 3.47 14.29
N LEU A 298 7.59 2.78 14.22
CA LEU A 298 6.99 2.36 12.95
C LEU A 298 6.60 3.55 12.05
N LEU A 299 6.03 4.61 12.62
CA LEU A 299 5.75 5.84 11.88
C LEU A 299 7.04 6.49 11.37
N GLY A 300 8.07 6.54 12.23
CA GLY A 300 9.36 7.16 11.96
C GLY A 300 10.12 6.50 10.81
N VAL A 301 10.14 5.16 10.73
CA VAL A 301 10.88 4.47 9.63
C VAL A 301 10.23 4.69 8.27
N VAL A 302 8.90 4.73 8.20
CA VAL A 302 8.22 5.01 6.92
C VAL A 302 8.43 6.47 6.52
N HIS A 303 8.39 7.40 7.47
CA HIS A 303 8.76 8.80 7.21
C HIS A 303 10.20 8.92 6.69
N ALA A 304 11.17 8.26 7.33
CA ALA A 304 12.56 8.24 6.88
C ALA A 304 12.68 7.76 5.43
N ARG A 305 11.99 6.68 5.08
CA ARG A 305 11.98 6.12 3.73
C ARG A 305 11.40 7.11 2.70
N THR A 306 10.32 7.83 3.04
CA THR A 306 9.74 8.84 2.14
C THR A 306 10.68 10.04 1.93
N LEU A 307 11.42 10.46 2.97
CA LEU A 307 12.45 11.49 2.87
C LEU A 307 13.60 11.05 1.96
N ALA A 308 14.11 9.83 2.11
CA ALA A 308 15.14 9.27 1.22
C ALA A 308 14.67 9.27 -0.24
N SER A 309 13.44 8.82 -0.49
CA SER A 309 12.84 8.77 -1.84
C SER A 309 12.65 10.17 -2.46
N THR A 310 12.59 11.24 -1.66
CA THR A 310 12.55 12.63 -2.14
C THR A 310 13.92 13.29 -2.22
N GLY A 311 15.01 12.58 -1.84
CA GLY A 311 16.39 13.06 -1.86
C GLY A 311 16.83 13.77 -0.58
N ASP A 312 16.00 13.88 0.45
CA ASP A 312 16.41 14.41 1.76
C ASP A 312 17.10 13.33 2.62
N THR A 313 18.31 12.99 2.25
CA THR A 313 19.12 11.97 2.94
C THR A 313 19.46 12.36 4.38
N LYS A 314 19.67 13.65 4.66
CA LYS A 314 19.95 14.14 6.02
C LYS A 314 18.68 14.05 6.91
N GLY A 315 17.54 14.41 6.38
CA GLY A 315 16.26 14.24 7.05
C GLY A 315 15.95 12.77 7.33
N ALA A 316 16.20 11.90 6.34
CA ALA A 316 16.03 10.46 6.47
C ALA A 316 16.90 9.88 7.61
N ALA A 317 18.19 10.24 7.67
CA ALA A 317 19.09 9.79 8.74
C ALA A 317 18.61 10.22 10.13
N ARG A 318 18.16 11.49 10.29
CA ARG A 318 17.61 11.98 11.56
C ARG A 318 16.30 11.25 11.94
N ALA A 319 15.46 10.94 10.96
CA ALA A 319 14.21 10.21 11.21
C ALA A 319 14.49 8.76 11.62
N LEU A 320 15.47 8.09 11.01
CA LEU A 320 15.91 6.74 11.41
C LEU A 320 16.46 6.72 12.85
N ALA A 321 17.34 7.66 13.19
CA ALA A 321 17.89 7.73 14.55
C ALA A 321 16.80 7.92 15.61
N ARG A 322 15.78 8.75 15.32
CA ARG A 322 14.61 8.92 16.19
C ARG A 322 13.79 7.64 16.30
N ALA A 323 13.56 6.95 15.19
CA ALA A 323 12.80 5.70 15.18
C ALA A 323 13.52 4.59 15.99
N GLU A 324 14.85 4.54 15.93
CA GLU A 324 15.66 3.62 16.71
C GLU A 324 15.59 3.94 18.23
N ASP A 325 15.67 5.23 18.58
CA ASP A 325 15.50 5.70 19.96
C ASP A 325 14.09 5.36 20.49
N ASP A 326 13.04 5.60 19.70
CA ASP A 326 11.67 5.22 20.05
C ASP A 326 11.55 3.70 20.30
N LEU A 327 12.08 2.85 19.39
CA LEU A 327 12.00 1.40 19.58
C LEU A 327 12.80 0.93 20.81
N SER A 328 13.92 1.58 21.12
CA SER A 328 14.74 1.25 22.29
C SER A 328 14.01 1.50 23.62
N ARG A 329 13.02 2.39 23.61
CA ARG A 329 12.17 2.72 24.76
C ARG A 329 10.88 1.90 24.82
N ALA A 330 10.58 1.13 23.76
CA ALA A 330 9.39 0.30 23.72
C ALA A 330 9.53 -0.88 24.69
N ASP A 331 8.51 -1.09 25.51
CA ASP A 331 8.43 -2.29 26.35
C ASP A 331 7.67 -3.39 25.60
N LEU A 332 8.42 -4.21 24.89
CA LEU A 332 7.87 -5.23 24.00
C LEU A 332 7.22 -6.41 24.74
N ASP A 333 7.49 -6.56 26.03
CA ASP A 333 7.06 -7.71 26.85
C ASP A 333 5.92 -7.35 27.82
N SER A 334 5.67 -6.06 28.09
CA SER A 334 4.69 -5.61 29.10
C SER A 334 3.22 -5.70 28.69
N GLY A 335 2.92 -5.96 27.42
CA GLY A 335 1.55 -5.90 26.89
C GLY A 335 0.95 -4.48 26.79
N ILE A 336 1.75 -3.43 27.06
CA ILE A 336 1.34 -2.02 26.95
C ILE A 336 1.26 -1.59 25.48
N GLU A 337 2.07 -2.22 24.62
CA GLU A 337 2.10 -1.91 23.21
C GLU A 337 0.83 -2.40 22.49
N PRO A 338 0.19 -1.57 21.64
CA PRO A 338 -1.02 -1.95 20.92
C PRO A 338 -0.80 -3.21 20.05
N GLN A 339 -1.78 -4.11 20.04
CA GLN A 339 -1.69 -5.34 19.26
C GLN A 339 -1.51 -5.08 17.76
N ARG A 340 -2.06 -3.98 17.23
CA ARG A 340 -1.92 -3.61 15.80
C ARG A 340 -0.47 -3.44 15.33
N VAL A 341 0.52 -3.30 16.26
CA VAL A 341 1.96 -3.18 15.93
C VAL A 341 2.80 -4.36 16.40
N TRP A 342 2.19 -5.48 16.82
CA TRP A 342 2.89 -6.66 17.33
C TRP A 342 3.99 -7.19 16.40
N PHE A 343 3.81 -7.00 15.08
CA PHE A 343 4.74 -7.44 14.04
C PHE A 343 6.01 -6.59 13.93
N PHE A 344 6.01 -5.39 14.52
CA PHE A 344 7.12 -4.45 14.40
C PHE A 344 8.09 -4.59 15.57
N GLY A 345 9.36 -4.73 15.28
CA GLY A 345 10.44 -4.86 16.24
C GLY A 345 11.79 -4.72 15.53
N GLU A 346 12.89 -5.12 16.17
CA GLU A 346 14.26 -4.95 15.67
C GLU A 346 14.43 -5.39 14.21
N ALA A 347 13.93 -6.57 13.84
CA ALA A 347 14.04 -7.08 12.49
C ALA A 347 13.29 -6.23 11.46
N SER A 348 12.17 -5.61 11.85
CA SER A 348 11.39 -4.74 10.99
C SER A 348 12.04 -3.36 10.87
N LEU A 349 12.56 -2.81 11.99
CA LEU A 349 13.36 -1.59 11.99
C LEU A 349 14.58 -1.74 11.06
N ALA A 350 15.35 -2.80 11.20
CA ALA A 350 16.51 -3.06 10.35
C ALA A 350 16.12 -3.19 8.85
N HIS A 351 14.98 -3.81 8.54
CA HIS A 351 14.49 -3.90 7.17
C HIS A 351 14.19 -2.52 6.57
N GLU A 352 13.43 -1.67 7.27
CA GLU A 352 13.07 -0.34 6.79
C GLU A 352 14.29 0.61 6.76
N THR A 353 15.22 0.46 7.71
CA THR A 353 16.52 1.17 7.68
C THR A 353 17.31 0.79 6.43
N ALA A 354 17.38 -0.51 6.10
CA ALA A 354 18.06 -0.97 4.90
C ALA A 354 17.40 -0.43 3.62
N CYS A 355 16.07 -0.40 3.55
CA CYS A 355 15.34 0.20 2.44
C CYS A 355 15.65 1.69 2.30
N THR A 356 15.67 2.43 3.41
CA THR A 356 15.99 3.87 3.44
C THR A 356 17.43 4.14 2.97
N LEU A 357 18.40 3.35 3.43
CA LEU A 357 19.81 3.47 3.02
C LEU A 357 20.00 3.15 1.53
N ARG A 358 19.33 2.08 1.05
CA ARG A 358 19.31 1.72 -0.38
C ARG A 358 18.78 2.89 -1.23
N ASP A 359 17.65 3.47 -0.82
CA ASP A 359 16.98 4.56 -1.53
C ASP A 359 17.80 5.87 -1.44
N SER A 360 18.65 6.01 -0.42
CA SER A 360 19.65 7.08 -0.27
C SER A 360 20.97 6.82 -1.02
N GLY A 361 21.16 5.62 -1.60
CA GLY A 361 22.35 5.25 -2.36
C GLY A 361 23.48 4.59 -1.55
N ASP A 362 23.36 4.43 -0.23
CA ASP A 362 24.35 3.73 0.61
C ASP A 362 24.08 2.22 0.60
N LEU A 363 24.54 1.56 -0.47
CA LEU A 363 24.28 0.14 -0.68
C LEU A 363 25.02 -0.75 0.34
N ASP A 364 26.21 -0.36 0.79
CA ASP A 364 26.99 -1.15 1.73
C ASP A 364 26.33 -1.16 3.13
N ALA A 365 25.86 -0.01 3.59
CA ALA A 365 25.10 0.08 4.82
C ALA A 365 23.75 -0.67 4.69
N ALA A 366 23.07 -0.56 3.55
CA ALA A 366 21.84 -1.29 3.28
C ALA A 366 22.03 -2.81 3.38
N VAL A 367 23.12 -3.36 2.83
CA VAL A 367 23.46 -4.79 2.95
C VAL A 367 23.64 -5.20 4.42
N ARG A 368 24.35 -4.39 5.21
CA ARG A 368 24.53 -4.69 6.64
C ARG A 368 23.21 -4.77 7.39
N GLU A 369 22.33 -3.82 7.16
CA GLU A 369 21.01 -3.77 7.81
C GLU A 369 20.04 -4.85 7.29
N PHE A 370 20.03 -5.18 5.98
CA PHE A 370 19.27 -6.33 5.50
C PHE A 370 19.77 -7.64 6.15
N ARG A 371 21.07 -7.84 6.28
CA ARG A 371 21.63 -9.01 6.96
C ARG A 371 21.27 -9.03 8.45
N ARG A 372 21.25 -7.87 9.13
CA ARG A 372 20.74 -7.75 10.51
C ARG A 372 19.27 -8.17 10.58
N SER A 373 18.42 -7.67 9.70
CA SER A 373 16.99 -8.04 9.62
C SER A 373 16.80 -9.54 9.41
N VAL A 374 17.58 -10.16 8.51
CA VAL A 374 17.52 -11.60 8.23
C VAL A 374 17.91 -12.41 9.49
N ARG A 375 18.94 -12.01 10.23
CA ARG A 375 19.41 -12.74 11.43
C ARG A 375 18.43 -12.64 12.60
N THR A 376 17.80 -11.47 12.79
CA THR A 376 16.95 -11.21 13.97
C THR A 376 15.49 -11.58 13.76
N ARG A 377 15.07 -11.82 12.51
CA ARG A 377 13.68 -12.15 12.18
C ARG A 377 13.34 -13.61 12.52
N LYS A 378 12.24 -13.81 13.24
CA LYS A 378 11.63 -15.13 13.46
C LYS A 378 10.94 -15.59 12.17
N ALA A 379 11.66 -16.29 11.29
CA ALA A 379 11.19 -16.67 9.94
C ALA A 379 9.86 -17.43 9.96
N ALA A 380 9.65 -18.35 10.92
CA ALA A 380 8.40 -19.11 11.03
C ALA A 380 7.16 -18.25 11.33
N ALA A 381 7.33 -17.11 12.02
CA ALA A 381 6.25 -16.18 12.30
C ALA A 381 6.02 -15.18 11.15
N PHE A 382 7.08 -14.83 10.41
CA PHE A 382 7.07 -13.80 9.39
C PHE A 382 7.72 -14.25 8.06
N PRO A 383 7.30 -15.40 7.48
CA PRO A 383 7.97 -15.98 6.31
C PRO A 383 7.92 -15.04 5.10
N ARG A 384 6.77 -14.38 4.85
CA ARG A 384 6.60 -13.40 3.77
C ARG A 384 7.63 -12.27 3.82
N THR A 385 7.69 -11.57 4.95
CA THR A 385 8.61 -10.44 5.09
C THR A 385 10.06 -10.88 5.09
N HIS A 386 10.35 -12.08 5.58
CA HIS A 386 11.69 -12.68 5.53
C HIS A 386 12.11 -12.94 4.07
N ALA A 387 11.24 -13.55 3.26
CA ALA A 387 11.48 -13.80 1.85
C ALA A 387 11.72 -12.50 1.06
N VAL A 388 10.88 -11.47 1.28
CA VAL A 388 11.04 -10.15 0.65
C VAL A 388 12.36 -9.49 1.07
N THR A 389 12.75 -9.61 2.34
CA THR A 389 14.04 -9.06 2.82
C THR A 389 15.22 -9.73 2.13
N LEU A 390 15.20 -11.06 2.00
CA LEU A 390 16.21 -11.82 1.24
C LEU A 390 16.22 -11.43 -0.24
N GLY A 391 15.03 -11.23 -0.82
CA GLY A 391 14.91 -10.76 -2.21
C GLY A 391 15.63 -9.44 -2.44
N TYR A 392 15.38 -8.44 -1.59
CA TYR A 392 16.03 -7.13 -1.68
C TYR A 392 17.54 -7.20 -1.44
N LEU A 393 17.98 -8.02 -0.48
CA LEU A 393 19.40 -8.26 -0.22
C LEU A 393 20.09 -8.82 -1.48
N GLY A 394 19.53 -9.87 -2.09
CA GLY A 394 20.10 -10.48 -3.29
C GLY A 394 20.17 -9.52 -4.48
N VAL A 395 19.19 -8.60 -4.63
CA VAL A 395 19.25 -7.56 -5.69
C VAL A 395 20.48 -6.67 -5.51
N ILE A 396 20.82 -6.28 -4.27
CA ILE A 396 21.99 -5.44 -4.02
C ILE A 396 23.27 -6.26 -4.21
N GLU A 397 23.34 -7.50 -3.71
CA GLU A 397 24.49 -8.41 -3.89
C GLU A 397 24.79 -8.62 -5.39
N ALA A 398 23.75 -8.82 -6.22
CA ALA A 398 23.93 -8.94 -7.67
C ALA A 398 24.46 -7.62 -8.31
N ARG A 399 23.97 -6.46 -7.88
CA ARG A 399 24.45 -5.15 -8.36
C ARG A 399 25.90 -4.88 -7.99
N GLN A 400 26.37 -5.42 -6.86
CA GLN A 400 27.76 -5.34 -6.41
C GLN A 400 28.66 -6.39 -7.06
N GLY A 401 28.13 -7.19 -8.00
CA GLY A 401 28.87 -8.22 -8.76
C GLY A 401 28.91 -9.59 -8.10
N GLY A 402 28.33 -9.78 -6.90
CA GLY A 402 28.28 -11.04 -6.18
C GLY A 402 27.14 -11.96 -6.66
N ILE A 403 27.14 -12.34 -7.94
CA ILE A 403 26.00 -13.07 -8.53
C ILE A 403 25.76 -14.43 -7.89
N GLU A 404 26.81 -15.19 -7.54
CA GLU A 404 26.66 -16.50 -6.90
C GLU A 404 26.09 -16.36 -5.48
N GLN A 405 26.52 -15.33 -4.73
CA GLN A 405 25.97 -15.01 -3.41
C GLN A 405 24.51 -14.57 -3.52
N ALA A 406 24.18 -13.72 -4.49
CA ALA A 406 22.79 -13.34 -4.77
C ALA A 406 21.91 -14.55 -5.06
N CYS A 407 22.39 -15.50 -5.87
CA CYS A 407 21.68 -16.76 -6.15
C CYS A 407 21.46 -17.59 -4.89
N ALA A 408 22.47 -17.72 -4.02
CA ALA A 408 22.32 -18.42 -2.74
C ALA A 408 21.29 -17.71 -1.82
N THR A 409 21.29 -16.38 -1.77
CA THR A 409 20.33 -15.57 -1.02
C THR A 409 18.91 -15.73 -1.57
N TRP A 410 18.74 -15.68 -2.90
CA TRP A 410 17.45 -15.86 -3.57
C TRP A 410 16.91 -17.29 -3.49
N GLY A 411 17.77 -18.31 -3.52
CA GLY A 411 17.38 -19.70 -3.27
C GLY A 411 16.64 -19.85 -1.95
N ARG A 412 17.20 -19.27 -0.87
CA ARG A 412 16.57 -19.22 0.46
C ARG A 412 15.25 -18.42 0.48
N ALA A 413 15.18 -17.33 -0.31
CA ALA A 413 13.94 -16.57 -0.43
C ALA A 413 12.83 -17.43 -1.08
N LEU A 414 13.15 -18.13 -2.17
CA LEU A 414 12.21 -18.99 -2.87
C LEU A 414 11.73 -20.18 -2.02
N ASP A 415 12.60 -20.73 -1.16
CA ASP A 415 12.21 -21.78 -0.19
C ASP A 415 11.11 -21.30 0.77
N LEU A 416 11.13 -20.00 1.14
CA LEU A 416 10.17 -19.40 2.05
C LEU A 416 8.87 -18.94 1.37
N MET A 417 8.88 -18.80 0.03
CA MET A 417 7.73 -18.28 -0.71
C MET A 417 6.64 -19.33 -0.94
N ASP A 418 6.92 -20.60 -0.70
CA ASP A 418 5.95 -21.66 -0.92
C ASP A 418 4.69 -21.48 -0.05
N GLY A 419 3.52 -21.58 -0.67
CA GLY A 419 2.23 -21.39 -0.01
C GLY A 419 1.91 -19.95 0.45
N ILE A 420 2.72 -18.96 0.03
CA ILE A 420 2.47 -17.52 0.29
C ILE A 420 1.79 -16.88 -0.93
N ARG A 421 0.63 -16.25 -0.70
CA ARG A 421 -0.10 -15.48 -1.73
C ARG A 421 0.08 -13.98 -1.48
N SER A 422 1.11 -13.40 -2.09
CA SER A 422 1.48 -12.00 -1.89
C SER A 422 2.05 -11.40 -3.18
N GLY A 423 1.52 -10.29 -3.64
CA GLY A 423 2.06 -9.54 -4.77
C GLY A 423 3.49 -9.04 -4.52
N ARG A 424 3.88 -8.88 -3.25
CA ARG A 424 5.26 -8.50 -2.89
C ARG A 424 6.25 -9.63 -3.16
N THR A 425 5.87 -10.89 -2.90
CA THR A 425 6.73 -12.05 -3.24
C THR A 425 6.77 -12.28 -4.76
N VAL A 426 5.66 -12.08 -5.46
CA VAL A 426 5.61 -12.10 -6.93
C VAL A 426 6.57 -11.06 -7.50
N ARG A 427 6.48 -9.80 -7.07
CA ARG A 427 7.40 -8.74 -7.50
C ARG A 427 8.87 -9.06 -7.17
N THR A 428 9.13 -9.71 -6.04
CA THR A 428 10.47 -10.14 -5.67
C THR A 428 11.00 -11.20 -6.65
N ALA A 429 10.19 -12.17 -7.05
CA ALA A 429 10.56 -13.17 -8.05
C ALA A 429 10.79 -12.54 -9.44
N GLU A 430 9.96 -11.57 -9.85
CA GLU A 430 10.17 -10.80 -11.08
C GLU A 430 11.52 -10.06 -11.07
N GLN A 431 11.87 -9.45 -9.94
CA GLN A 431 13.16 -8.77 -9.78
C GLN A 431 14.34 -9.74 -9.85
N MET A 432 14.20 -10.98 -9.34
CA MET A 432 15.21 -12.04 -9.50
C MET A 432 15.42 -12.37 -10.98
N VAL A 433 14.36 -12.69 -11.71
CA VAL A 433 14.38 -13.02 -13.14
C VAL A 433 14.99 -11.86 -13.96
N GLN A 434 14.62 -10.64 -13.65
CA GLN A 434 15.18 -9.45 -14.32
C GLN A 434 16.68 -9.29 -14.04
N ALA A 435 17.10 -9.43 -12.79
CA ALA A 435 18.51 -9.29 -12.39
C ALA A 435 19.39 -10.42 -12.96
N LEU A 436 18.84 -11.62 -13.14
CA LEU A 436 19.55 -12.77 -13.71
C LEU A 436 19.67 -12.73 -15.23
N SER A 437 18.84 -11.94 -15.92
CA SER A 437 18.79 -11.89 -17.39
C SER A 437 20.17 -11.70 -18.06
N PRO A 438 21.06 -10.79 -17.60
CA PRO A 438 22.39 -10.62 -18.22
C PRO A 438 23.35 -11.80 -18.02
N TYR A 439 23.02 -12.72 -17.11
CA TYR A 439 23.89 -13.85 -16.72
C TYR A 439 23.46 -15.20 -17.30
N ARG A 440 22.26 -15.28 -17.93
CA ARG A 440 21.68 -16.54 -18.44
C ARG A 440 22.60 -17.31 -19.38
N LEU A 441 23.35 -16.59 -20.23
CA LEU A 441 24.23 -17.21 -21.23
C LEU A 441 25.65 -17.46 -20.72
N ARG A 442 25.96 -17.15 -19.45
CA ARG A 442 27.32 -17.30 -18.89
C ARG A 442 27.63 -18.68 -18.34
N GLY A 443 26.72 -19.64 -18.44
CA GLY A 443 26.96 -21.03 -18.01
C GLY A 443 26.98 -21.26 -16.50
N ILE A 444 26.63 -20.26 -15.67
CA ILE A 444 26.64 -20.35 -14.20
C ILE A 444 25.46 -21.21 -13.74
N SER A 445 25.74 -22.35 -13.08
CA SER A 445 24.71 -23.30 -12.65
C SER A 445 23.71 -22.70 -11.66
N ALA A 446 24.19 -21.94 -10.68
CA ALA A 446 23.35 -21.28 -9.69
C ALA A 446 22.35 -20.27 -10.33
N VAL A 447 22.78 -19.57 -11.39
CA VAL A 447 21.90 -18.67 -12.16
C VAL A 447 20.77 -19.43 -12.82
N ARG A 448 21.09 -20.56 -13.49
CA ARG A 448 20.08 -21.40 -14.17
C ARG A 448 19.06 -21.98 -13.20
N GLU A 449 19.52 -22.44 -12.04
CA GLU A 449 18.68 -23.01 -11.01
C GLU A 449 17.69 -21.96 -10.46
N VAL A 450 18.17 -20.80 -10.00
CA VAL A 450 17.34 -19.74 -9.43
C VAL A 450 16.39 -19.15 -10.47
N ASP A 451 16.84 -18.93 -11.72
CA ASP A 451 15.98 -18.43 -12.80
C ASP A 451 14.83 -19.40 -13.11
N ALA A 452 15.10 -20.71 -13.16
CA ALA A 452 14.08 -21.73 -13.37
C ALA A 452 13.06 -21.77 -12.21
N ARG A 453 13.53 -21.75 -10.96
CA ARG A 453 12.67 -21.73 -9.76
C ARG A 453 11.82 -20.47 -9.68
N ALA A 454 12.40 -19.30 -9.92
CA ALA A 454 11.67 -18.03 -9.90
C ALA A 454 10.62 -17.98 -11.01
N THR A 455 10.94 -18.47 -12.21
CA THR A 455 9.99 -18.56 -13.33
C THR A 455 8.84 -19.54 -13.02
N ALA A 456 9.14 -20.69 -12.43
CA ALA A 456 8.11 -21.65 -12.00
C ALA A 456 7.19 -21.05 -10.92
N TYR A 457 7.76 -20.31 -9.95
CA TYR A 457 6.97 -19.61 -8.93
C TYR A 457 6.01 -18.60 -9.57
N LEU A 458 6.48 -17.78 -10.53
CA LEU A 458 5.64 -16.81 -11.24
C LEU A 458 4.51 -17.46 -12.03
N SER A 459 4.78 -18.60 -12.68
CA SER A 459 3.77 -19.36 -13.44
C SER A 459 2.66 -19.92 -12.52
N ASN A 460 2.99 -20.27 -11.28
CA ASN A 460 2.03 -20.80 -10.30
C ASN A 460 1.27 -19.70 -9.55
N ALA A 461 1.77 -18.47 -9.58
CA ALA A 461 1.17 -17.32 -8.91
C ALA A 461 0.19 -16.53 -9.80
N SER A 462 0.22 -16.80 -11.11
CA SER A 462 -0.69 -16.22 -12.13
C SER A 462 -2.00 -16.97 -12.16
#